data_ee3ef2cf5cb060570d901bbeaf9f7cb7
#
_entry.id   ee3ef2cf5cb060570d901bbeaf9f7cb7
#
_cell.length_a   1.000
_cell.length_b   1.000
_cell.length_c   1.000
_cell.angle_alpha   90.00
_cell.angle_beta   90.00
_cell.angle_gamma   90.00
#
_symmetry.space_group_name_H-M   'P 1'
#
loop_
_entity.id
_entity.type
_entity.pdbx_description
1 polymer ?
#
loop_
_entity_poly.entity_id
_entity_poly.type
_entity_poly.pdbx_seq_one_letter_code
_entity_poly.pdbx_strand_id
1 'polypeptide(L)'
;MPAVASCCLKRFTLFLMNTHDFDAMLAVAINEARKGLAEGGIPIGAAIFRRDGTLVGSGHNRRVQDNDPSSHGETDAFRNAGRQRSYRDLIMVTTLAPCWYCTGLIRQFGFRTVVIGESQTFEGGIHWLRENGFEVHDLGSQECIGLLGGFIRKHPDIWNEDIGEE
;
A
#
# COMPACT_ATOMS: atom_id res chain seq x y z
N MET A 1 -5.91 59.58 2.48
CA MET A 1 -5.17 58.61 1.61
C MET A 1 -5.03 57.36 2.41
N PRO A 2 -5.74 56.27 2.11
CA PRO A 2 -5.67 55.04 2.88
C PRO A 2 -4.72 54.03 2.25
N ALA A 3 -4.11 53.30 3.14
CA ALA A 3 -3.19 52.21 2.91
C ALA A 3 -3.86 50.98 2.27
N VAL A 4 -3.28 50.51 1.18
CA VAL A 4 -3.57 49.19 0.56
C VAL A 4 -2.29 48.38 0.60
N ALA A 5 -2.13 47.61 1.64
CA ALA A 5 -1.09 46.55 1.66
C ALA A 5 -1.35 45.59 2.81
N SER A 6 -2.23 44.65 2.66
CA SER A 6 -2.20 43.41 3.47
C SER A 6 -3.16 42.36 2.91
N CYS A 7 -2.86 41.77 1.79
CA CYS A 7 -3.62 40.59 1.31
C CYS A 7 -2.82 39.57 0.51
N CYS A 8 -1.48 39.61 0.54
CA CYS A 8 -0.67 38.71 -0.29
C CYS A 8 0.16 37.68 0.48
N LEU A 9 0.17 37.69 1.82
CA LEU A 9 1.04 36.78 2.58
C LEU A 9 0.35 35.51 3.12
N LYS A 10 -0.95 35.35 2.96
CA LYS A 10 -1.66 34.17 3.53
C LYS A 10 -1.81 32.99 2.54
N ARG A 11 -1.41 33.15 1.29
CA ARG A 11 -1.54 32.05 0.29
C ARG A 11 -0.29 31.18 0.12
N PHE A 12 0.86 31.59 0.64
CA PHE A 12 2.12 30.87 0.44
C PHE A 12 2.44 29.81 1.51
N THR A 13 1.77 29.86 2.65
CA THR A 13 2.04 28.93 3.77
C THR A 13 1.20 27.64 3.71
N LEU A 14 0.20 27.56 2.82
CA LEU A 14 -0.68 26.40 2.72
C LEU A 14 -0.17 25.34 1.72
N PHE A 15 0.90 25.62 0.98
CA PHE A 15 1.42 24.69 -0.05
C PHE A 15 2.61 23.85 0.41
N LEU A 16 3.09 24.01 1.65
CA LEU A 16 4.25 23.29 2.19
C LEU A 16 3.89 22.23 3.26
N MET A 17 2.63 21.91 3.46
CA MET A 17 2.23 20.95 4.49
C MET A 17 1.50 19.73 3.92
N ASN A 18 1.98 19.12 2.84
CA ASN A 18 1.42 17.85 2.38
C ASN A 18 2.43 16.96 1.65
N THR A 19 3.65 16.87 2.12
CA THR A 19 4.49 15.73 1.80
C THR A 19 4.22 14.67 2.86
N HIS A 20 3.30 13.76 2.58
CA HIS A 20 3.20 12.52 3.35
C HIS A 20 4.58 11.85 3.28
N ASP A 21 5.11 11.46 4.41
CA ASP A 21 6.33 10.66 4.45
C ASP A 21 5.97 9.22 4.04
N PHE A 22 5.86 9.02 2.73
CA PHE A 22 5.51 7.71 2.16
C PHE A 22 6.58 6.66 2.45
N ASP A 23 7.83 7.06 2.59
CA ASP A 23 8.92 6.15 2.96
C ASP A 23 8.73 5.62 4.37
N ALA A 24 8.38 6.49 5.33
CA ALA A 24 8.06 6.06 6.69
C ALA A 24 6.80 5.18 6.75
N MET A 25 5.78 5.46 5.94
CA MET A 25 4.59 4.63 5.84
C MET A 25 4.93 3.26 5.21
N LEU A 26 5.74 3.24 4.16
CA LEU A 26 6.20 1.99 3.52
C LEU A 26 7.02 1.13 4.47
N ALA A 27 7.83 1.74 5.34
CA ALA A 27 8.62 1.00 6.34
C ALA A 27 7.73 0.15 7.26
N VAL A 28 6.51 0.60 7.59
CA VAL A 28 5.55 -0.20 8.36
C VAL A 28 5.09 -1.43 7.55
N ALA A 29 4.75 -1.24 6.27
CA ALA A 29 4.37 -2.36 5.39
C ALA A 29 5.54 -3.34 5.18
N ILE A 30 6.77 -2.86 5.04
CA ILE A 30 7.97 -3.69 4.95
C ILE A 30 8.18 -4.52 6.23
N ASN A 31 7.95 -3.94 7.40
CA ASN A 31 8.05 -4.68 8.66
C ASN A 31 7.00 -5.80 8.74
N GLU A 32 5.78 -5.58 8.25
CA GLU A 32 4.77 -6.65 8.11
C GLU A 32 5.21 -7.71 7.10
N ALA A 33 5.78 -7.34 5.94
CA ALA A 33 6.32 -8.30 4.97
C ALA A 33 7.41 -9.19 5.58
N ARG A 34 8.34 -8.61 6.36
CA ARG A 34 9.39 -9.35 7.08
C ARG A 34 8.82 -10.31 8.10
N LYS A 35 7.77 -9.90 8.82
CA LYS A 35 7.05 -10.73 9.78
C LYS A 35 6.42 -11.94 9.07
N GLY A 36 5.69 -11.73 7.98
CA GLY A 36 5.13 -12.80 7.17
C GLY A 36 6.20 -13.78 6.66
N LEU A 37 7.36 -13.26 6.22
CA LEU A 37 8.51 -14.08 5.81
C LEU A 37 9.05 -14.92 6.97
N ALA A 38 9.18 -14.35 8.17
CA ALA A 38 9.65 -15.07 9.35
C ALA A 38 8.67 -16.17 9.80
N GLU A 39 7.40 -16.02 9.51
CA GLU A 39 6.35 -17.01 9.74
C GLU A 39 6.28 -18.09 8.62
N GLY A 40 7.12 -17.99 7.59
CA GLY A 40 7.17 -18.92 6.46
C GLY A 40 6.22 -18.59 5.31
N GLY A 41 5.59 -17.42 5.33
CA GLY A 41 4.68 -16.95 4.28
C GLY A 41 5.32 -16.05 3.24
N ILE A 42 4.52 -15.60 2.29
CA ILE A 42 4.93 -14.70 1.20
C ILE A 42 5.21 -13.30 1.79
N PRO A 43 6.39 -12.69 1.52
CA PRO A 43 6.78 -11.43 2.12
C PRO A 43 6.13 -10.21 1.45
N ILE A 44 4.81 -10.14 1.54
CA ILE A 44 4.01 -8.99 1.11
C ILE A 44 3.32 -8.43 2.34
N GLY A 45 3.55 -7.16 2.62
CA GLY A 45 2.96 -6.45 3.73
C GLY A 45 2.19 -5.23 3.27
N ALA A 46 1.22 -4.82 4.06
CA ALA A 46 0.44 -3.63 3.80
C ALA A 46 0.11 -2.87 5.09
N ALA A 47 -0.23 -1.60 4.94
CA ALA A 47 -0.67 -0.74 6.02
C ALA A 47 -1.67 0.30 5.51
N ILE A 48 -2.55 0.75 6.38
CA ILE A 48 -3.55 1.76 6.08
C ILE A 48 -3.32 2.94 7.02
N PHE A 49 -3.19 4.12 6.45
CA PHE A 49 -2.93 5.35 7.19
C PHE A 49 -4.02 6.40 6.96
N ARG A 50 -4.19 7.29 7.94
CA ARG A 50 -4.84 8.57 7.72
C ARG A 50 -3.88 9.53 7.02
N ARG A 51 -4.42 10.59 6.42
CA ARG A 51 -3.59 11.63 5.78
C ARG A 51 -2.67 12.39 6.75
N ASP A 52 -2.93 12.34 8.05
CA ASP A 52 -2.08 12.92 9.09
C ASP A 52 -0.92 12.00 9.54
N GLY A 53 -0.79 10.82 8.91
CA GLY A 53 0.23 9.84 9.25
C GLY A 53 -0.17 8.83 10.32
N THR A 54 -1.39 8.94 10.89
CA THR A 54 -1.87 7.97 11.88
C THR A 54 -2.10 6.60 11.25
N LEU A 55 -1.47 5.56 11.79
CA LEU A 55 -1.70 4.17 11.41
C LEU A 55 -3.11 3.73 11.84
N VAL A 56 -3.87 3.15 10.91
CA VAL A 56 -5.22 2.64 11.13
C VAL A 56 -5.23 1.11 11.23
N GLY A 57 -4.42 0.44 10.43
CA GLY A 57 -4.24 -1.01 10.46
C GLY A 57 -3.06 -1.43 9.60
N SER A 58 -2.45 -2.55 9.92
CA SER A 58 -1.38 -3.17 9.14
C SER A 58 -1.56 -4.68 9.11
N GLY A 59 -0.94 -5.33 8.15
CA GLY A 59 -1.01 -6.77 8.00
C GLY A 59 -0.07 -7.27 6.93
N HIS A 60 0.00 -8.58 6.77
CA HIS A 60 0.83 -9.23 5.77
C HIS A 60 0.09 -10.39 5.11
N ASN A 61 0.63 -10.88 4.01
CA ASN A 61 0.09 -12.06 3.34
C ASN A 61 0.14 -13.26 4.29
N ARG A 62 -1.02 -13.85 4.55
CA ARG A 62 -1.20 -14.99 5.47
C ARG A 62 -1.74 -16.24 4.76
N ARG A 63 -1.71 -16.21 3.41
CA ARG A 63 -2.21 -17.31 2.59
C ARG A 63 -1.68 -18.67 3.02
N VAL A 64 -0.38 -18.76 3.26
CA VAL A 64 0.30 -19.99 3.69
C VAL A 64 -0.02 -20.32 5.15
N GLN A 65 0.10 -19.33 6.03
CA GLN A 65 -0.08 -19.51 7.47
C GLN A 65 -1.49 -19.94 7.83
N ASP A 66 -2.50 -19.31 7.20
CA ASP A 66 -3.92 -19.54 7.52
C ASP A 66 -4.59 -20.56 6.57
N ASN A 67 -3.86 -21.05 5.54
CA ASN A 67 -4.44 -21.86 4.46
C ASN A 67 -5.67 -21.18 3.83
N ASP A 68 -5.57 -19.86 3.59
CA ASP A 68 -6.66 -19.03 3.10
C ASP A 68 -6.18 -18.23 1.87
N PRO A 69 -6.66 -18.57 0.64
CA PRO A 69 -6.24 -17.89 -0.59
C PRO A 69 -6.65 -16.41 -0.66
N SER A 70 -7.53 -15.96 0.19
CA SER A 70 -7.99 -14.57 0.23
C SER A 70 -7.20 -13.69 1.20
N SER A 71 -6.28 -14.25 1.97
CA SER A 71 -5.56 -13.56 3.04
C SER A 71 -4.29 -12.90 2.50
N HIS A 72 -4.46 -11.85 1.69
CA HIS A 72 -3.39 -10.99 1.16
C HIS A 72 -2.99 -9.91 2.17
N GLY A 73 -1.84 -9.26 1.97
CA GLY A 73 -1.37 -8.19 2.86
C GLY A 73 -2.38 -7.05 2.98
N GLU A 74 -2.95 -6.60 1.86
CA GLU A 74 -3.94 -5.54 1.82
C GLU A 74 -5.25 -5.93 2.51
N THR A 75 -5.70 -7.18 2.32
CA THR A 75 -6.94 -7.67 2.97
C THR A 75 -6.75 -7.88 4.45
N ASP A 76 -5.57 -8.31 4.89
CA ASP A 76 -5.24 -8.43 6.31
C ASP A 76 -5.14 -7.06 6.97
N ALA A 77 -4.44 -6.11 6.37
CA ALA A 77 -4.40 -4.72 6.84
C ALA A 77 -5.80 -4.10 6.90
N PHE A 78 -6.64 -4.36 5.90
CA PHE A 78 -8.01 -3.87 5.85
C PHE A 78 -8.87 -4.46 6.96
N ARG A 79 -8.74 -5.76 7.24
CA ARG A 79 -9.43 -6.45 8.35
C ARG A 79 -8.98 -5.86 9.69
N ASN A 80 -7.68 -5.65 9.88
CA ASN A 80 -7.10 -5.09 11.10
C ASN A 80 -7.45 -3.60 11.30
N ALA A 81 -7.65 -2.83 10.23
CA ALA A 81 -8.16 -1.47 10.29
C ALA A 81 -9.60 -1.40 10.84
N GLY A 82 -10.32 -2.50 10.77
CA GLY A 82 -11.71 -2.57 11.18
C GLY A 82 -12.64 -1.70 10.34
N ARG A 83 -13.87 -1.61 10.79
CA ARG A 83 -14.91 -0.84 10.10
C ARG A 83 -14.66 0.66 10.22
N GLN A 84 -14.40 1.32 9.09
CA GLN A 84 -14.30 2.77 8.97
C GLN A 84 -15.58 3.34 8.36
N ARG A 85 -15.95 4.55 8.76
CA ARG A 85 -17.09 5.26 8.17
C ARG A 85 -16.87 5.59 6.69
N SER A 86 -15.61 5.87 6.33
CA SER A 86 -15.16 6.12 4.96
C SER A 86 -13.68 5.74 4.83
N TYR A 87 -13.31 5.16 3.71
CA TYR A 87 -11.92 4.87 3.37
C TYR A 87 -11.35 5.88 2.35
N ARG A 88 -12.16 6.85 1.91
CA ARG A 88 -11.81 7.80 0.85
C ARG A 88 -10.58 8.65 1.16
N ASP A 89 -10.42 9.01 2.44
CA ASP A 89 -9.31 9.83 2.93
C ASP A 89 -8.21 9.00 3.59
N LEU A 90 -8.27 7.68 3.43
CA LEU A 90 -7.23 6.78 3.87
C LEU A 90 -6.27 6.47 2.71
N ILE A 91 -5.04 6.17 3.09
CA ILE A 91 -3.96 5.78 2.18
C ILE A 91 -3.73 4.30 2.35
N MET A 92 -3.84 3.55 1.26
CA MET A 92 -3.40 2.15 1.23
C MET A 92 -1.93 2.12 0.86
N VAL A 93 -1.11 1.48 1.69
CA VAL A 93 0.33 1.28 1.45
C VAL A 93 0.58 -0.21 1.36
N THR A 94 1.27 -0.65 0.32
CA THR A 94 1.58 -2.06 0.09
C THR A 94 3.00 -2.22 -0.45
N THR A 95 3.69 -3.30 -0.09
CA THR A 95 5.07 -3.54 -0.55
C THR A 95 5.16 -3.95 -2.02
N LEU A 96 4.08 -4.50 -2.59
CA LEU A 96 3.97 -4.93 -3.98
C LEU A 96 2.75 -4.28 -4.62
N ALA A 97 2.77 -4.06 -5.93
CA ALA A 97 1.59 -3.62 -6.68
C ALA A 97 0.40 -4.55 -6.40
N PRO A 98 -0.80 -4.00 -6.07
CA PRO A 98 -1.95 -4.81 -5.68
C PRO A 98 -2.43 -5.68 -6.83
N CYS A 99 -2.69 -6.96 -6.57
CA CYS A 99 -3.30 -7.87 -7.53
C CYS A 99 -4.74 -7.43 -7.87
N TRP A 100 -5.41 -8.07 -8.83
CA TRP A 100 -6.77 -7.70 -9.23
C TRP A 100 -7.78 -7.80 -8.09
N TYR A 101 -7.61 -8.77 -7.18
CA TYR A 101 -8.46 -8.92 -6.01
C TYR A 101 -8.31 -7.72 -5.05
N CYS A 102 -7.07 -7.34 -4.72
CA CYS A 102 -6.80 -6.19 -3.86
C CYS A 102 -7.11 -4.85 -4.55
N THR A 103 -6.89 -4.75 -5.87
CA THR A 103 -7.35 -3.60 -6.67
C THR A 103 -8.87 -3.47 -6.61
N GLY A 104 -9.60 -4.58 -6.66
CA GLY A 104 -11.05 -4.61 -6.46
C GLY A 104 -11.47 -4.12 -5.08
N LEU A 105 -10.76 -4.50 -4.01
CA LEU A 105 -10.97 -3.99 -2.65
C LEU A 105 -10.76 -2.47 -2.59
N ILE A 106 -9.63 -1.97 -3.11
CA ILE A 106 -9.29 -0.55 -3.16
C ILE A 106 -10.40 0.24 -3.83
N ARG A 107 -10.86 -0.23 -4.99
CA ARG A 107 -11.97 0.37 -5.74
C ARG A 107 -13.29 0.32 -4.95
N GLN A 108 -13.66 -0.85 -4.45
CA GLN A 108 -14.94 -1.10 -3.78
C GLN A 108 -15.14 -0.20 -2.56
N PHE A 109 -14.10 -0.04 -1.75
CA PHE A 109 -14.17 0.76 -0.52
C PHE A 109 -13.79 2.22 -0.73
N GLY A 110 -13.39 2.60 -1.95
CA GLY A 110 -13.23 3.97 -2.38
C GLY A 110 -11.97 4.65 -1.87
N PHE A 111 -10.91 3.89 -1.58
CA PHE A 111 -9.58 4.49 -1.41
C PHE A 111 -9.25 5.37 -2.60
N ARG A 112 -8.50 6.44 -2.38
CA ARG A 112 -8.09 7.36 -3.46
C ARG A 112 -6.60 7.39 -3.66
N THR A 113 -5.83 7.11 -2.62
CA THR A 113 -4.38 7.16 -2.62
C THR A 113 -3.83 5.77 -2.32
N VAL A 114 -2.93 5.31 -3.17
CA VAL A 114 -2.24 4.02 -3.05
C VAL A 114 -0.74 4.27 -3.16
N VAL A 115 0.01 3.83 -2.16
CA VAL A 115 1.48 3.86 -2.15
C VAL A 115 1.99 2.44 -2.31
N ILE A 116 2.87 2.24 -3.26
CA ILE A 116 3.37 0.93 -3.67
C ILE A 116 4.87 0.91 -3.47
N GLY A 117 5.39 -0.13 -2.82
CA GLY A 117 6.81 -0.32 -2.66
C GLY A 117 7.49 -0.62 -3.99
N GLU A 118 6.93 -1.52 -4.79
CA GLU A 118 7.45 -1.82 -6.12
C GLU A 118 6.38 -2.45 -7.03
N SER A 119 6.58 -2.36 -8.34
CA SER A 119 5.74 -2.96 -9.38
C SER A 119 6.55 -3.68 -10.46
N GLN A 120 7.85 -3.92 -10.23
CA GLN A 120 8.73 -4.57 -11.21
C GLN A 120 8.55 -6.09 -11.19
N THR A 121 8.38 -6.67 -10.01
CA THR A 121 8.18 -8.12 -9.84
C THR A 121 6.81 -8.55 -10.32
N PHE A 122 5.79 -7.70 -10.09
CA PHE A 122 4.42 -7.95 -10.47
C PHE A 122 3.68 -6.62 -10.62
N GLU A 123 3.00 -6.41 -11.75
CA GLU A 123 2.32 -5.15 -12.04
C GLU A 123 0.88 -5.09 -11.51
N GLY A 124 0.24 -6.25 -11.36
CA GLY A 124 -1.14 -6.34 -10.86
C GLY A 124 -2.11 -5.39 -11.56
N GLY A 125 -2.86 -4.64 -10.77
CA GLY A 125 -3.84 -3.67 -11.24
C GLY A 125 -3.35 -2.23 -11.32
N ILE A 126 -2.02 -1.96 -11.24
CA ILE A 126 -1.46 -0.60 -11.15
C ILE A 126 -1.87 0.30 -12.32
N HIS A 127 -1.86 -0.22 -13.54
CA HIS A 127 -2.25 0.54 -14.74
C HIS A 127 -3.71 0.95 -14.68
N TRP A 128 -4.57 -0.01 -14.32
CA TRP A 128 -6.00 0.26 -14.15
C TRP A 128 -6.27 1.33 -13.09
N LEU A 129 -5.58 1.29 -11.96
CA LEU A 129 -5.71 2.31 -10.91
C LEU A 129 -5.36 3.70 -11.45
N ARG A 130 -4.23 3.84 -12.15
CA ARG A 130 -3.79 5.12 -12.75
C ARG A 130 -4.80 5.64 -13.77
N GLU A 131 -5.27 4.79 -14.68
CA GLU A 131 -6.23 5.14 -15.73
C GLU A 131 -7.61 5.54 -15.17
N ASN A 132 -7.96 5.04 -13.98
CA ASN A 132 -9.22 5.34 -13.31
C ASN A 132 -9.13 6.43 -12.25
N GLY A 133 -8.06 7.24 -12.29
CA GLY A 133 -7.93 8.47 -11.52
C GLY A 133 -7.58 8.26 -10.04
N PHE A 134 -6.97 7.12 -9.69
CA PHE A 134 -6.37 6.92 -8.38
C PHE A 134 -5.01 7.63 -8.33
N GLU A 135 -4.71 8.20 -7.18
CA GLU A 135 -3.38 8.74 -6.88
C GLU A 135 -2.46 7.58 -6.50
N VAL A 136 -1.55 7.21 -7.41
CA VAL A 136 -0.67 6.05 -7.26
C VAL A 136 0.78 6.49 -7.21
N HIS A 137 1.43 6.19 -6.10
CA HIS A 137 2.85 6.44 -5.85
C HIS A 137 3.60 5.12 -5.81
N ASP A 138 4.41 4.85 -6.82
CA ASP A 138 5.33 3.71 -6.87
C ASP A 138 6.73 4.19 -6.48
N LEU A 139 7.23 3.69 -5.36
CA LEU A 139 8.49 4.16 -4.77
C LEU A 139 9.71 3.42 -5.31
N GLY A 140 9.54 2.34 -6.07
CA GLY A 140 10.64 1.55 -6.66
C GLY A 140 11.61 1.00 -5.61
N SER A 141 11.10 0.59 -4.45
CA SER A 141 11.88 0.16 -3.29
C SER A 141 12.72 -1.09 -3.58
N GLN A 142 14.04 -0.93 -3.58
CA GLN A 142 14.97 -2.04 -3.76
C GLN A 142 14.85 -3.09 -2.65
N GLU A 143 14.43 -2.69 -1.46
CA GLU A 143 14.19 -3.59 -0.35
C GLU A 143 12.97 -4.48 -0.62
N CYS A 144 11.86 -3.92 -1.09
CA CYS A 144 10.67 -4.69 -1.47
C CYS A 144 10.99 -5.69 -2.59
N ILE A 145 11.68 -5.25 -3.65
CA ILE A 145 12.15 -6.11 -4.74
C ILE A 145 13.03 -7.25 -4.22
N GLY A 146 13.96 -6.93 -3.32
CA GLY A 146 14.90 -7.91 -2.75
C GLY A 146 14.20 -8.96 -1.89
N LEU A 147 13.26 -8.55 -1.04
CA LEU A 147 12.49 -9.44 -0.17
C LEU A 147 11.65 -10.43 -0.98
N LEU A 148 10.83 -9.93 -1.89
CA LEU A 148 9.96 -10.79 -2.69
C LEU A 148 10.75 -11.63 -3.69
N GLY A 149 11.71 -11.06 -4.40
CA GLY A 149 12.55 -11.81 -5.33
C GLY A 149 13.38 -12.90 -4.64
N GLY A 150 13.81 -12.68 -3.39
CA GLY A 150 14.48 -13.70 -2.57
C GLY A 150 13.56 -14.88 -2.23
N PHE A 151 12.30 -14.61 -1.94
CA PHE A 151 11.28 -15.60 -1.67
C PHE A 151 10.94 -16.42 -2.93
N ILE A 152 10.66 -15.74 -4.05
CA ILE A 152 10.28 -16.38 -5.33
C ILE A 152 11.36 -17.38 -5.79
N ARG A 153 12.64 -17.02 -5.68
CA ARG A 153 13.73 -17.95 -6.05
C ARG A 153 13.75 -19.23 -5.22
N LYS A 154 13.26 -19.21 -3.99
CA LYS A 154 13.23 -20.35 -3.08
C LYS A 154 11.92 -21.13 -3.14
N HIS A 155 10.84 -20.47 -3.44
CA HIS A 155 9.46 -20.97 -3.37
C HIS A 155 8.65 -20.54 -4.59
N PRO A 156 9.10 -20.87 -5.83
CA PRO A 156 8.39 -20.43 -7.04
C PRO A 156 6.96 -20.98 -7.12
N ASP A 157 6.75 -22.21 -6.65
CA ASP A 157 5.43 -22.85 -6.67
C ASP A 157 4.41 -22.09 -5.81
N ILE A 158 4.81 -21.64 -4.60
CA ILE A 158 3.95 -20.86 -3.71
C ILE A 158 3.64 -19.51 -4.33
N TRP A 159 4.59 -18.88 -4.99
CA TRP A 159 4.39 -17.62 -5.69
C TRP A 159 3.42 -17.76 -6.87
N ASN A 160 3.64 -18.76 -7.72
CA ASN A 160 2.77 -19.00 -8.88
C ASN A 160 1.33 -19.28 -8.45
N GLU A 161 1.16 -20.04 -7.37
CA GLU A 161 -0.15 -20.28 -6.76
C GLU A 161 -0.83 -18.97 -6.32
N ASP A 162 -0.08 -18.03 -5.73
CA ASP A 162 -0.62 -16.74 -5.23
C ASP A 162 -1.10 -15.84 -6.38
N ILE A 163 -0.44 -15.87 -7.53
CA ILE A 163 -0.79 -15.07 -8.70
C ILE A 163 -1.68 -15.81 -9.72
N GLY A 164 -2.01 -17.07 -9.46
CA GLY A 164 -2.86 -17.89 -10.33
C GLY A 164 -2.19 -18.34 -11.61
N GLU A 165 -0.86 -18.55 -11.59
CA GLU A 165 -0.08 -19.12 -12.71
C GLU A 165 0.29 -20.58 -12.45
N GLU A 166 0.42 -21.39 -13.54
CA GLU A 166 0.79 -22.81 -13.50
C GLU A 166 2.31 -23.01 -13.71
#